data_736b3df54a3ec5f8b81f0f9e7acb7734
#
_entry.id   736b3df54a3ec5f8b81f0f9e7acb7734
#
_cell.length_a   1.000
_cell.length_b   1.000
_cell.length_c   1.000
_cell.angle_alpha   90.00
_cell.angle_beta   90.00
_cell.angle_gamma   90.00
#
_symmetry.space_group_name_H-M   'P 1'
#
loop_
_entity.id
_entity.type
_entity.pdbx_description
1 polymer ?
#
loop_
_entity_poly.entity_id
_entity_poly.type
_entity_poly.pdbx_seq_one_letter_code
_entity_poly.pdbx_strand_id
1 'polypeptide(L)'
;EGFIETAVEKISKIEGNVLCGVSGGIDSTVVALLIHKAIGDRLKCVFVNNGLLRLNEETEVEEMFKNNFNVNFTLVDASDKFLGKLKGVEDPEKKRMIIGEEFVTVFTEFAEKNGPFKWLAQGTLYPDVIESGVSKGPAAVIKSHHNVGGLPDWLNLEILEPVRELYKDEVRKIAEILDVPEKLFMRHPFPGPGLAVRIIGEVTPTKLQISKKASKIVEEELIEAGLYGKVWQAYAAVGDDRAVGVVGDER
;
A
#
# COMPACT_ATOMS: atom_id res chain seq x y z
N GLU A 1 2.35 11.46 22.50
CA GLU A 1 1.64 12.75 22.38
C GLU A 1 2.57 13.86 21.88
N GLY A 2 3.67 14.18 22.53
CA GLY A 2 4.57 15.27 22.13
C GLY A 2 5.09 15.20 20.69
N PHE A 3 5.29 14.00 20.13
CA PHE A 3 5.67 13.87 18.72
C PHE A 3 4.54 14.33 17.78
N ILE A 4 3.30 13.93 18.06
CA ILE A 4 2.14 14.32 17.23
C ILE A 4 1.99 15.84 17.22
N GLU A 5 2.07 16.49 18.39
CA GLU A 5 1.97 17.94 18.53
C GLU A 5 3.07 18.65 17.73
N THR A 6 4.31 18.20 17.87
CA THR A 6 5.47 18.74 17.14
C THR A 6 5.35 18.55 15.63
N ALA A 7 4.92 17.37 15.18
CA ALA A 7 4.72 17.07 13.76
C ALA A 7 3.60 17.93 13.17
N VAL A 8 2.46 18.02 13.86
CA VAL A 8 1.32 18.86 13.44
C VAL A 8 1.71 20.32 13.37
N GLU A 9 2.44 20.86 14.36
CA GLU A 9 2.93 22.23 14.35
C GLU A 9 3.86 22.51 13.16
N LYS A 10 4.80 21.60 12.88
CA LYS A 10 5.70 21.74 11.71
C LYS A 10 4.92 21.70 10.39
N ILE A 11 4.00 20.75 10.23
CA ILE A 11 3.21 20.60 9.02
C ILE A 11 2.23 21.76 8.82
N SER A 12 1.67 22.32 9.88
CA SER A 12 0.74 23.46 9.76
C SER A 12 1.35 24.70 9.11
N LYS A 13 2.67 24.84 9.17
CA LYS A 13 3.45 25.97 8.61
C LYS A 13 3.72 25.84 7.11
N ILE A 14 3.49 24.68 6.50
CA ILE A 14 3.69 24.51 5.06
C ILE A 14 2.57 25.19 4.26
N GLU A 15 2.93 25.70 3.10
CA GLU A 15 2.00 26.32 2.16
C GLU A 15 1.72 25.37 0.99
N GLY A 16 0.53 25.51 0.37
CA GLY A 16 0.10 24.70 -0.76
C GLY A 16 -0.59 23.39 -0.37
N ASN A 17 -1.02 22.66 -1.38
CA ASN A 17 -1.72 21.39 -1.22
C ASN A 17 -0.74 20.22 -1.17
N VAL A 18 -1.12 19.19 -0.42
CA VAL A 18 -0.37 17.96 -0.23
C VAL A 18 -1.10 16.82 -0.91
N LEU A 19 -0.40 16.05 -1.74
CA LEU A 19 -0.85 14.79 -2.29
C LEU A 19 -0.27 13.65 -1.47
N CYS A 20 -1.10 12.69 -1.06
CA CYS A 20 -0.69 11.52 -0.29
C CYS A 20 -1.22 10.24 -0.96
N GLY A 21 -0.33 9.39 -1.42
CA GLY A 21 -0.68 8.03 -1.82
C GLY A 21 -0.89 7.16 -0.58
N VAL A 22 -2.09 6.61 -0.42
CA VAL A 22 -2.38 5.69 0.68
C VAL A 22 -2.47 4.27 0.16
N SER A 23 -1.82 3.33 0.86
CA SER A 23 -1.74 1.91 0.47
C SER A 23 -2.68 1.01 1.28
N GLY A 24 -3.47 1.58 2.18
CA GLY A 24 -4.21 0.81 3.18
C GLY A 24 -3.31 0.22 4.28
N GLY A 25 -2.00 0.52 4.28
CA GLY A 25 -1.07 0.17 5.35
C GLY A 25 -1.00 1.24 6.45
N ILE A 26 -0.52 0.83 7.62
CA ILE A 26 -0.46 1.70 8.80
C ILE A 26 0.38 2.97 8.57
N ASP A 27 1.53 2.87 7.89
CA ASP A 27 2.46 4.00 7.73
C ASP A 27 1.84 5.13 6.93
N SER A 28 1.29 4.82 5.75
CA SER A 28 0.59 5.80 4.91
C SER A 28 -0.67 6.35 5.59
N THR A 29 -1.35 5.55 6.41
CA THR A 29 -2.51 6.00 7.18
C THR A 29 -2.11 7.00 8.26
N VAL A 30 -1.08 6.70 9.05
CA VAL A 30 -0.57 7.62 10.09
C VAL A 30 -0.09 8.93 9.47
N VAL A 31 0.65 8.86 8.36
CA VAL A 31 1.09 10.06 7.62
C VAL A 31 -0.10 10.90 7.17
N ALA A 32 -1.11 10.28 6.56
CA ALA A 32 -2.31 11.00 6.12
C ALA A 32 -3.05 11.67 7.28
N LEU A 33 -3.18 10.98 8.42
CA LEU A 33 -3.88 11.53 9.60
C LEU A 33 -3.10 12.67 10.27
N LEU A 34 -1.77 12.58 10.38
CA LEU A 34 -0.94 13.67 10.91
C LEU A 34 -1.07 14.92 10.03
N ILE A 35 -1.03 14.75 8.71
CA ILE A 35 -1.15 15.85 7.77
C ILE A 35 -2.57 16.42 7.79
N HIS A 36 -3.60 15.56 7.78
CA HIS A 36 -5.00 16.00 7.87
C HIS A 36 -5.26 16.82 9.15
N LYS A 37 -4.73 16.35 10.29
CA LYS A 37 -4.82 17.08 11.56
C LYS A 37 -4.18 18.46 11.50
N ALA A 38 -3.12 18.62 10.73
CA ALA A 38 -2.37 19.88 10.61
C ALA A 38 -2.97 20.85 9.60
N ILE A 39 -3.43 20.38 8.44
CA ILE A 39 -3.80 21.22 7.29
C ILE A 39 -5.19 20.95 6.71
N GLY A 40 -5.94 19.99 7.26
CA GLY A 40 -7.33 19.69 6.85
C GLY A 40 -7.46 19.39 5.37
N ASP A 41 -8.36 20.09 4.69
CA ASP A 41 -8.74 19.86 3.28
C ASP A 41 -7.63 20.15 2.25
N ARG A 42 -6.52 20.77 2.67
CA ARG A 42 -5.34 20.92 1.82
C ARG A 42 -4.60 19.60 1.58
N LEU A 43 -4.93 18.54 2.31
CA LEU A 43 -4.51 17.19 2.04
C LEU A 43 -5.47 16.51 1.07
N LYS A 44 -4.94 15.90 0.01
CA LYS A 44 -5.65 14.99 -0.88
C LYS A 44 -5.04 13.60 -0.79
N CYS A 45 -5.81 12.63 -0.31
CA CYS A 45 -5.42 11.21 -0.30
C CYS A 45 -5.92 10.51 -1.55
N VAL A 46 -5.07 9.70 -2.16
CA VAL A 46 -5.41 8.85 -3.31
C VAL A 46 -5.04 7.40 -3.02
N PHE A 47 -5.98 6.52 -3.23
CA PHE A 47 -5.80 5.07 -3.19
C PHE A 47 -6.03 4.51 -4.60
N VAL A 48 -5.09 3.74 -5.10
CA VAL A 48 -5.16 3.13 -6.44
C VAL A 48 -5.57 1.66 -6.31
N ASN A 49 -6.75 1.33 -6.83
CA ASN A 49 -7.12 -0.06 -7.05
C ASN A 49 -6.44 -0.55 -8.33
N ASN A 50 -5.45 -1.40 -8.17
CA ASN A 50 -4.69 -2.02 -9.26
C ASN A 50 -5.22 -3.40 -9.67
N GLY A 51 -6.38 -3.83 -9.13
CA GLY A 51 -6.95 -5.15 -9.36
C GLY A 51 -6.26 -6.30 -8.61
N LEU A 52 -5.13 -6.03 -7.94
CA LEU A 52 -4.27 -7.02 -7.27
C LEU A 52 -4.37 -6.97 -5.74
N LEU A 53 -5.36 -6.25 -5.23
CA LEU A 53 -5.64 -6.07 -3.80
C LEU A 53 -6.18 -7.34 -3.15
N ARG A 54 -6.18 -7.38 -1.82
CA ARG A 54 -6.91 -8.39 -1.04
C ARG A 54 -8.41 -8.35 -1.33
N LEU A 55 -9.12 -9.37 -0.91
CA LEU A 55 -10.57 -9.40 -1.02
C LEU A 55 -11.19 -8.23 -0.22
N ASN A 56 -11.99 -7.40 -0.89
CA ASN A 56 -12.71 -6.23 -0.35
C ASN A 56 -11.81 -5.11 0.21
N GLU A 57 -10.50 -5.13 -0.06
CA GLU A 57 -9.57 -4.14 0.52
C GLU A 57 -9.88 -2.72 0.07
N GLU A 58 -10.29 -2.52 -1.20
CA GLU A 58 -10.70 -1.20 -1.71
C GLU A 58 -11.85 -0.59 -0.92
N THR A 59 -12.89 -1.38 -0.64
CA THR A 59 -14.05 -0.93 0.14
C THR A 59 -13.67 -0.62 1.58
N GLU A 60 -12.90 -1.49 2.22
CA GLU A 60 -12.45 -1.30 3.60
C GLU A 60 -11.60 -0.04 3.78
N VAL A 61 -10.70 0.24 2.83
CA VAL A 61 -9.86 1.44 2.85
C VAL A 61 -10.71 2.69 2.60
N GLU A 62 -11.61 2.66 1.62
CA GLU A 62 -12.49 3.78 1.33
C GLU A 62 -13.39 4.15 2.51
N GLU A 63 -14.03 3.15 3.14
CA GLU A 63 -14.86 3.34 4.34
C GLU A 63 -14.05 3.95 5.48
N MET A 64 -12.84 3.44 5.71
CA MET A 64 -11.98 3.95 6.76
C MET A 64 -11.63 5.43 6.56
N PHE A 65 -11.20 5.81 5.37
CA PHE A 65 -10.77 7.19 5.12
C PHE A 65 -11.92 8.17 5.05
N LYS A 66 -13.04 7.80 4.42
CA LYS A 66 -14.20 8.68 4.27
C LYS A 66 -15.06 8.76 5.53
N ASN A 67 -15.39 7.62 6.12
CA ASN A 67 -16.39 7.56 7.18
C ASN A 67 -15.78 7.71 8.58
N ASN A 68 -14.59 7.12 8.82
CA ASN A 68 -13.99 7.18 10.15
C ASN A 68 -13.14 8.43 10.35
N PHE A 69 -12.37 8.85 9.33
CA PHE A 69 -11.42 9.96 9.47
C PHE A 69 -11.85 11.25 8.76
N ASN A 70 -12.89 11.21 7.93
CA ASN A 70 -13.38 12.36 7.16
C ASN A 70 -12.26 13.08 6.37
N VAL A 71 -11.34 12.31 5.80
CA VAL A 71 -10.23 12.82 5.00
C VAL A 71 -10.66 12.99 3.54
N ASN A 72 -10.17 14.02 2.86
CA ASN A 72 -10.37 14.20 1.42
C ASN A 72 -9.71 13.07 0.64
N PHE A 73 -10.48 12.02 0.34
CA PHE A 73 -10.04 10.75 -0.21
C PHE A 73 -10.62 10.49 -1.59
N THR A 74 -9.81 9.93 -2.49
CA THR A 74 -10.26 9.48 -3.81
C THR A 74 -9.75 8.06 -4.07
N LEU A 75 -10.68 7.17 -4.40
CA LEU A 75 -10.39 5.86 -4.98
C LEU A 75 -10.24 6.01 -6.50
N VAL A 76 -9.10 5.58 -7.03
CA VAL A 76 -8.84 5.51 -8.47
C VAL A 76 -8.86 4.05 -8.88
N ASP A 77 -9.86 3.63 -9.63
CA ASP A 77 -9.86 2.28 -10.21
C ASP A 77 -9.05 2.28 -11.50
N ALA A 78 -7.91 1.62 -11.46
CA ALA A 78 -7.00 1.41 -12.58
C ALA A 78 -6.80 -0.08 -12.88
N SER A 79 -7.66 -0.96 -12.34
CA SER A 79 -7.52 -2.42 -12.41
C SER A 79 -7.32 -2.92 -13.84
N ASP A 80 -8.09 -2.42 -14.80
CA ASP A 80 -7.97 -2.81 -16.20
C ASP A 80 -6.61 -2.43 -16.81
N LYS A 81 -6.04 -1.28 -16.44
CA LYS A 81 -4.71 -0.85 -16.92
C LYS A 81 -3.63 -1.81 -16.42
N PHE A 82 -3.61 -2.11 -15.13
CA PHE A 82 -2.62 -3.01 -14.54
C PHE A 82 -2.76 -4.44 -15.06
N LEU A 83 -3.97 -5.00 -15.05
CA LEU A 83 -4.21 -6.37 -15.52
C LEU A 83 -3.93 -6.52 -17.01
N GLY A 84 -4.25 -5.50 -17.82
CA GLY A 84 -3.94 -5.49 -19.23
C GLY A 84 -2.44 -5.57 -19.53
N LYS A 85 -1.61 -4.84 -18.77
CA LYS A 85 -0.14 -4.87 -18.92
C LYS A 85 0.50 -6.16 -18.39
N LEU A 86 -0.16 -6.85 -17.46
CA LEU A 86 0.31 -8.12 -16.90
C LEU A 86 -0.05 -9.35 -17.74
N LYS A 87 -0.84 -9.18 -18.79
CA LYS A 87 -1.25 -10.28 -19.66
C LYS A 87 -0.03 -10.96 -20.31
N GLY A 88 0.09 -12.29 -20.15
CA GLY A 88 1.21 -13.07 -20.66
C GLY A 88 2.52 -12.91 -19.87
N VAL A 89 2.53 -12.17 -18.75
CA VAL A 89 3.73 -11.96 -17.94
C VAL A 89 3.75 -12.98 -16.81
N GLU A 90 4.74 -13.87 -16.83
CA GLU A 90 4.91 -14.94 -15.84
C GLU A 90 6.00 -14.61 -14.81
N ASP A 91 7.10 -14.00 -15.25
CA ASP A 91 8.25 -13.69 -14.43
C ASP A 91 7.91 -12.69 -13.31
N PRO A 92 8.17 -13.03 -12.03
CA PRO A 92 7.76 -12.20 -10.91
C PRO A 92 8.47 -10.83 -10.86
N GLU A 93 9.71 -10.75 -11.33
CA GLU A 93 10.43 -9.48 -11.34
C GLU A 93 9.90 -8.54 -12.42
N LYS A 94 9.57 -9.09 -13.60
CA LYS A 94 8.89 -8.32 -14.65
C LYS A 94 7.52 -7.82 -14.19
N LYS A 95 6.75 -8.65 -13.47
CA LYS A 95 5.48 -8.21 -12.88
C LYS A 95 5.68 -7.02 -11.95
N ARG A 96 6.69 -7.08 -11.06
CA ARG A 96 7.02 -5.98 -10.15
C ARG A 96 7.36 -4.70 -10.87
N MET A 97 8.21 -4.77 -11.90
CA MET A 97 8.60 -3.61 -12.70
C MET A 97 7.39 -2.96 -13.39
N ILE A 98 6.59 -3.76 -14.09
CA ILE A 98 5.38 -3.29 -14.80
C ILE A 98 4.41 -2.62 -13.82
N ILE A 99 4.17 -3.24 -12.66
CA ILE A 99 3.27 -2.69 -11.65
C ILE A 99 3.82 -1.37 -11.09
N GLY A 100 5.11 -1.29 -10.82
CA GLY A 100 5.75 -0.07 -10.34
C GLY A 100 5.64 1.08 -11.33
N GLU A 101 5.95 0.84 -12.61
CA GLU A 101 5.83 1.81 -13.69
C GLU A 101 4.38 2.30 -13.87
N GLU A 102 3.41 1.38 -13.80
CA GLU A 102 2.00 1.75 -13.95
C GLU A 102 1.49 2.56 -12.76
N PHE A 103 1.95 2.28 -11.53
CA PHE A 103 1.63 3.11 -10.38
C PHE A 103 2.12 4.56 -10.58
N VAL A 104 3.34 4.75 -11.06
CA VAL A 104 3.88 6.09 -11.36
C VAL A 104 3.00 6.78 -12.40
N THR A 105 2.61 6.08 -13.48
CA THR A 105 1.75 6.62 -14.53
C THR A 105 0.40 7.07 -13.98
N VAL A 106 -0.32 6.18 -13.27
CA VAL A 106 -1.65 6.48 -12.72
C VAL A 106 -1.59 7.61 -11.69
N PHE A 107 -0.55 7.63 -10.86
CA PHE A 107 -0.37 8.66 -9.84
C PHE A 107 -0.06 10.02 -10.47
N THR A 108 0.74 10.05 -11.53
CA THR A 108 1.07 11.24 -12.30
C THR A 108 -0.18 11.83 -12.98
N GLU A 109 -0.95 11.00 -13.68
CA GLU A 109 -2.21 11.41 -14.33
C GLU A 109 -3.20 11.98 -13.28
N PHE A 110 -3.25 11.38 -12.09
CA PHE A 110 -4.09 11.87 -11.01
C PHE A 110 -3.63 13.24 -10.51
N ALA A 111 -2.32 13.41 -10.30
CA ALA A 111 -1.74 14.65 -9.82
C ALA A 111 -1.98 15.81 -10.81
N GLU A 112 -1.80 15.57 -12.09
CA GLU A 112 -2.08 16.56 -13.17
C GLU A 112 -3.54 17.02 -13.17
N LYS A 113 -4.45 16.06 -13.08
CA LYS A 113 -5.89 16.32 -13.20
C LYS A 113 -6.47 17.04 -11.98
N ASN A 114 -5.91 16.80 -10.79
CA ASN A 114 -6.47 17.24 -9.52
C ASN A 114 -5.63 18.30 -8.79
N GLY A 115 -4.49 18.70 -9.36
CA GLY A 115 -3.61 19.72 -8.81
C GLY A 115 -4.17 21.15 -8.89
N PRO A 116 -3.37 22.15 -8.52
CA PRO A 116 -1.95 22.03 -8.23
C PRO A 116 -1.65 21.47 -6.83
N PHE A 117 -0.65 20.60 -6.75
CA PHE A 117 -0.03 20.15 -5.50
C PHE A 117 1.38 20.74 -5.40
N LYS A 118 1.82 21.04 -4.17
CA LYS A 118 3.20 21.46 -3.89
C LYS A 118 3.99 20.33 -3.24
N TRP A 119 3.33 19.46 -2.49
CA TRP A 119 3.95 18.43 -1.67
C TRP A 119 3.47 17.04 -2.04
N LEU A 120 4.40 16.08 -1.99
CA LEU A 120 4.11 14.65 -2.00
C LEU A 120 4.42 14.06 -0.63
N ALA A 121 3.42 13.56 0.05
CA ALA A 121 3.60 12.91 1.34
C ALA A 121 3.99 11.44 1.17
N GLN A 122 5.00 11.01 1.91
CA GLN A 122 5.53 9.65 1.91
C GLN A 122 5.64 9.08 3.32
N GLY A 123 5.36 7.79 3.47
CA GLY A 123 5.45 7.04 4.72
C GLY A 123 6.82 6.39 4.95
N THR A 124 7.90 7.06 4.55
CA THR A 124 9.27 6.61 4.78
C THR A 124 9.55 6.50 6.27
N LEU A 125 10.11 5.39 6.71
CA LEU A 125 10.54 5.16 8.09
C LEU A 125 12.07 5.19 8.21
N TYR A 126 12.57 5.29 9.45
CA TYR A 126 14.01 5.34 9.70
C TYR A 126 14.78 4.12 9.17
N PRO A 127 14.30 2.87 9.30
CA PRO A 127 14.93 1.72 8.65
C PRO A 127 15.06 1.84 7.12
N ASP A 128 14.05 2.41 6.44
CA ASP A 128 14.09 2.62 4.98
C ASP A 128 15.21 3.59 4.59
N VAL A 129 15.44 4.61 5.42
CA VAL A 129 16.51 5.59 5.21
C VAL A 129 17.89 4.94 5.32
N ILE A 130 18.12 4.13 6.35
CA ILE A 130 19.39 3.42 6.55
C ILE A 130 19.66 2.46 5.39
N GLU A 131 18.66 1.67 5.02
CA GLU A 131 18.78 0.68 3.96
C GLU A 131 19.01 1.32 2.58
N SER A 132 18.42 2.48 2.30
CA SER A 132 18.64 3.22 1.05
C SER A 132 20.03 3.85 1.00
N GLY A 133 20.59 4.26 2.13
CA GLY A 133 21.95 4.84 2.25
C GLY A 133 23.08 3.83 2.01
N VAL A 134 22.84 2.54 2.24
CA VAL A 134 23.85 1.47 2.10
C VAL A 134 23.89 0.86 0.70
N SER A 135 22.86 1.04 -0.10
CA SER A 135 22.68 0.36 -1.39
C SER A 135 23.24 1.19 -2.56
N LYS A 136 24.56 1.14 -2.77
CA LYS A 136 25.21 1.49 -4.06
C LYS A 136 25.32 0.24 -4.93
N GLY A 137 24.21 -0.26 -5.50
CA GLY A 137 24.23 -1.46 -6.35
C GLY A 137 22.86 -1.73 -6.99
N PRO A 138 22.71 -2.83 -7.77
CA PRO A 138 21.44 -3.21 -8.40
C PRO A 138 20.26 -3.35 -7.41
N ALA A 139 20.54 -3.58 -6.13
CA ALA A 139 19.55 -3.61 -5.05
C ALA A 139 18.96 -2.21 -4.72
N ALA A 140 19.64 -1.12 -5.08
CA ALA A 140 19.13 0.23 -4.90
C ALA A 140 17.91 0.52 -5.80
N VAL A 141 17.85 -0.12 -6.96
CA VAL A 141 16.71 -0.04 -7.89
C VAL A 141 15.48 -0.75 -7.33
N ILE A 142 15.68 -1.80 -6.51
CA ILE A 142 14.59 -2.60 -5.93
C ILE A 142 13.82 -1.83 -4.86
N LYS A 143 14.46 -0.85 -4.18
CA LYS A 143 13.87 -0.10 -3.06
C LYS A 143 13.19 1.21 -3.46
N SER A 144 13.41 1.71 -4.66
CA SER A 144 12.67 2.86 -5.21
C SER A 144 11.16 2.60 -5.36
N HIS A 145 10.73 1.34 -5.23
CA HIS A 145 9.33 0.93 -5.37
C HIS A 145 8.48 1.06 -4.10
N HIS A 146 9.07 1.31 -2.93
CA HIS A 146 8.32 1.58 -1.69
C HIS A 146 7.95 3.06 -1.54
N ASN A 147 8.70 3.94 -2.16
CA ASN A 147 8.37 5.35 -2.31
C ASN A 147 7.99 5.57 -3.77
N VAL A 148 7.10 6.49 -4.07
CA VAL A 148 6.76 6.92 -5.43
C VAL A 148 7.98 7.65 -6.04
N GLY A 149 9.15 7.00 -5.95
CA GLY A 149 10.39 7.39 -6.60
C GLY A 149 10.26 7.11 -8.08
N GLY A 150 10.38 8.14 -8.90
CA GLY A 150 10.20 8.04 -10.33
C GLY A 150 9.05 8.88 -10.86
N LEU A 151 8.40 9.68 -10.01
CA LEU A 151 7.55 10.76 -10.51
C LEU A 151 8.38 11.68 -11.40
N PRO A 152 7.81 12.13 -12.54
CA PRO A 152 8.53 13.04 -13.44
C PRO A 152 8.93 14.34 -12.72
N ASP A 153 10.17 14.78 -12.93
CA ASP A 153 10.72 16.00 -12.32
C ASP A 153 9.87 17.25 -12.59
N TRP A 154 9.14 17.26 -13.71
CA TRP A 154 8.28 18.38 -14.07
C TRP A 154 7.05 18.57 -13.16
N LEU A 155 6.64 17.56 -12.37
CA LEU A 155 5.63 17.73 -11.32
C LEU A 155 6.12 18.63 -10.19
N ASN A 156 7.44 18.77 -10.04
CA ASN A 156 8.11 19.66 -9.08
C ASN A 156 7.51 19.60 -7.66
N LEU A 157 7.23 18.39 -7.19
CA LEU A 157 6.67 18.16 -5.86
C LEU A 157 7.80 18.09 -4.83
N GLU A 158 7.66 18.84 -3.76
CA GLU A 158 8.53 18.71 -2.58
C GLU A 158 8.10 17.49 -1.76
N ILE A 159 9.06 16.78 -1.17
CA ILE A 159 8.77 15.57 -0.38
C ILE A 159 8.48 15.94 1.07
N LEU A 160 7.37 15.41 1.60
CA LEU A 160 6.96 15.54 2.99
C LEU A 160 6.95 14.17 3.67
N GLU A 161 7.86 13.94 4.61
CA GLU A 161 8.06 12.66 5.31
C GLU A 161 7.88 12.82 6.83
N PRO A 162 6.67 12.90 7.34
CA PRO A 162 6.40 13.21 8.74
C PRO A 162 6.94 12.18 9.75
N VAL A 163 7.13 10.94 9.32
CA VAL A 163 7.51 9.81 10.18
C VAL A 163 8.91 9.26 9.89
N ARG A 164 9.73 10.00 9.12
CA ARG A 164 11.05 9.59 8.65
C ARG A 164 12.03 9.17 9.77
N GLU A 165 11.87 9.71 10.95
CA GLU A 165 12.74 9.46 12.10
C GLU A 165 12.21 8.32 13.01
N LEU A 166 11.07 7.70 12.66
CA LEU A 166 10.40 6.73 13.49
C LEU A 166 10.68 5.29 13.07
N TYR A 167 10.63 4.41 14.06
CA TYR A 167 10.57 2.97 13.87
C TYR A 167 9.11 2.48 13.77
N LYS A 168 8.92 1.27 13.25
CA LYS A 168 7.60 0.69 13.01
C LYS A 168 6.73 0.57 14.27
N ASP A 169 7.34 0.23 15.40
CA ASP A 169 6.65 0.13 16.69
C ASP A 169 6.21 1.50 17.24
N GLU A 170 6.97 2.56 16.94
CA GLU A 170 6.59 3.93 17.29
C GLU A 170 5.41 4.41 16.43
N VAL A 171 5.40 4.07 15.12
CA VAL A 171 4.28 4.35 14.24
C VAL A 171 3.00 3.66 14.71
N ARG A 172 3.10 2.40 15.22
CA ARG A 172 1.96 1.70 15.81
C ARG A 172 1.39 2.43 17.04
N LYS A 173 2.24 2.91 17.92
CA LYS A 173 1.81 3.70 19.09
C LYS A 173 1.12 5.01 18.68
N ILE A 174 1.62 5.66 17.63
CA ILE A 174 0.97 6.87 17.09
C ILE A 174 -0.38 6.52 16.47
N ALA A 175 -0.48 5.39 15.77
CA ALA A 175 -1.74 4.92 15.21
C ALA A 175 -2.81 4.68 16.28
N GLU A 176 -2.44 4.08 17.41
CA GLU A 176 -3.32 3.90 18.57
C GLU A 176 -3.83 5.25 19.12
N ILE A 177 -2.95 6.24 19.26
CA ILE A 177 -3.33 7.60 19.73
C ILE A 177 -4.22 8.33 18.71
N LEU A 178 -4.09 8.01 17.42
CA LEU A 178 -4.90 8.58 16.34
C LEU A 178 -6.18 7.78 16.06
N ASP A 179 -6.56 6.85 16.95
CA ASP A 179 -7.75 6.01 16.84
C ASP A 179 -7.82 5.19 15.54
N VAL A 180 -6.65 4.81 15.00
CA VAL A 180 -6.59 3.89 13.87
C VAL A 180 -7.05 2.51 14.31
N PRO A 181 -8.00 1.86 13.59
CA PRO A 181 -8.49 0.55 13.98
C PRO A 181 -7.37 -0.50 14.11
N GLU A 182 -7.36 -1.23 15.21
CA GLU A 182 -6.34 -2.26 15.53
C GLU A 182 -6.18 -3.27 14.39
N LYS A 183 -7.27 -3.68 13.76
CA LYS A 183 -7.27 -4.58 12.61
C LYS A 183 -6.35 -4.12 11.47
N LEU A 184 -6.05 -2.82 11.36
CA LEU A 184 -5.20 -2.29 10.30
C LEU A 184 -3.71 -2.54 10.58
N PHE A 185 -3.26 -2.30 11.82
CA PHE A 185 -1.84 -2.47 12.16
C PHE A 185 -1.48 -3.90 12.59
N MET A 186 -2.48 -4.75 12.82
CA MET A 186 -2.29 -6.19 13.01
C MET A 186 -2.22 -6.98 11.70
N ARG A 187 -2.52 -6.35 10.55
CA ARG A 187 -2.46 -7.03 9.25
C ARG A 187 -1.05 -7.55 8.95
N HIS A 188 -1.01 -8.78 8.44
CA HIS A 188 0.24 -9.33 7.91
C HIS A 188 0.77 -8.47 6.75
N PRO A 189 2.10 -8.40 6.56
CA PRO A 189 2.70 -7.67 5.45
C PRO A 189 2.10 -8.05 4.10
N PHE A 190 1.86 -7.06 3.26
CA PHE A 190 1.36 -7.26 1.91
C PHE A 190 2.32 -6.58 0.93
N PRO A 191 2.80 -7.30 -0.09
CA PRO A 191 3.79 -6.76 -1.00
C PRO A 191 3.19 -5.64 -1.87
N GLY A 192 4.02 -4.67 -2.28
CA GLY A 192 3.60 -3.59 -3.18
C GLY A 192 2.96 -4.08 -4.49
N PRO A 193 3.48 -5.14 -5.16
CA PRO A 193 2.86 -5.73 -6.33
C PRO A 193 1.55 -6.50 -6.05
N GLY A 194 1.06 -6.51 -4.82
CA GLY A 194 -0.17 -7.16 -4.44
C GLY A 194 -0.14 -8.68 -4.68
N LEU A 195 -1.28 -9.21 -5.09
CA LEU A 195 -1.43 -10.65 -5.36
C LEU A 195 -0.65 -11.14 -6.58
N ALA A 196 -0.15 -10.27 -7.45
CA ALA A 196 0.56 -10.69 -8.66
C ALA A 196 1.78 -11.56 -8.37
N VAL A 197 2.50 -11.30 -7.26
CA VAL A 197 3.67 -12.08 -6.85
C VAL A 197 3.32 -13.32 -6.01
N ARG A 198 2.04 -13.50 -5.68
CA ARG A 198 1.50 -14.72 -5.06
C ARG A 198 0.85 -15.66 -6.08
N ILE A 199 0.83 -15.26 -7.35
CA ILE A 199 0.38 -16.06 -8.48
C ILE A 199 1.60 -16.50 -9.28
N ILE A 200 1.86 -17.81 -9.31
CA ILE A 200 2.92 -18.43 -10.09
C ILE A 200 2.41 -18.53 -11.54
N GLY A 201 3.27 -18.13 -12.50
CA GLY A 201 2.88 -18.00 -13.89
C GLY A 201 2.01 -16.75 -14.17
N GLU A 202 1.23 -16.75 -15.23
CA GLU A 202 0.41 -15.61 -15.65
C GLU A 202 -0.67 -15.24 -14.62
N VAL A 203 -0.90 -13.94 -14.46
CA VAL A 203 -2.00 -13.39 -13.64
C VAL A 203 -3.29 -13.42 -14.45
N THR A 204 -4.17 -14.35 -14.13
CA THR A 204 -5.49 -14.46 -14.77
C THR A 204 -6.61 -14.10 -13.79
N PRO A 205 -7.80 -13.68 -14.28
CA PRO A 205 -8.95 -13.39 -13.42
C PRO A 205 -9.31 -14.58 -12.51
N THR A 206 -9.22 -15.79 -13.01
CA THR A 206 -9.51 -17.01 -12.25
C THR A 206 -8.52 -17.21 -11.11
N LYS A 207 -7.20 -17.13 -11.40
CA LYS A 207 -6.16 -17.25 -10.37
C LYS A 207 -6.25 -16.14 -9.33
N LEU A 208 -6.59 -14.91 -9.74
CA LEU A 208 -6.81 -13.79 -8.83
C LEU A 208 -7.95 -14.07 -7.86
N GLN A 209 -9.10 -14.54 -8.34
CA GLN A 209 -10.23 -14.87 -7.49
C GLN A 209 -9.91 -16.02 -6.52
N ILE A 210 -9.20 -17.04 -6.98
CA ILE A 210 -8.74 -18.14 -6.12
C ILE A 210 -7.79 -17.59 -5.05
N SER A 211 -6.79 -16.79 -5.43
CA SER A 211 -5.80 -16.22 -4.51
C SER A 211 -6.45 -15.31 -3.45
N LYS A 212 -7.41 -14.46 -3.85
CA LYS A 212 -8.18 -13.60 -2.93
C LYS A 212 -8.92 -14.44 -1.89
N LYS A 213 -9.71 -15.43 -2.35
CA LYS A 213 -10.53 -16.28 -1.47
C LYS A 213 -9.67 -17.18 -0.58
N ALA A 214 -8.67 -17.84 -1.14
CA ALA A 214 -7.80 -18.73 -0.39
C ALA A 214 -6.99 -17.97 0.67
N SER A 215 -6.46 -16.78 0.34
CA SER A 215 -5.76 -15.94 1.31
C SER A 215 -6.68 -15.47 2.44
N LYS A 216 -7.96 -15.20 2.14
CA LYS A 216 -8.95 -14.84 3.15
C LYS A 216 -9.26 -16.00 4.10
N ILE A 217 -9.42 -17.20 3.58
CA ILE A 217 -9.62 -18.43 4.39
C ILE A 217 -8.41 -18.66 5.32
N VAL A 218 -7.17 -18.55 4.79
CA VAL A 218 -5.95 -18.68 5.61
C VAL A 218 -5.93 -17.65 6.75
N GLU A 219 -6.34 -16.41 6.47
CA GLU A 219 -6.42 -15.35 7.49
C GLU A 219 -7.46 -15.70 8.57
N GLU A 220 -8.65 -16.11 8.16
CA GLU A 220 -9.77 -16.47 9.06
C GLU A 220 -9.42 -17.65 9.97
N GLU A 221 -8.85 -18.71 9.42
CA GLU A 221 -8.41 -19.90 10.17
C GLU A 221 -7.31 -19.55 11.20
N LEU A 222 -6.37 -18.67 10.83
CA LEU A 222 -5.33 -18.22 11.78
C LEU A 222 -5.90 -17.36 12.90
N ILE A 223 -6.90 -16.53 12.60
CA ILE A 223 -7.60 -15.72 13.62
C ILE A 223 -8.36 -16.64 14.56
N GLU A 224 -9.15 -17.59 14.04
CA GLU A 224 -9.92 -18.54 14.85
C GLU A 224 -9.03 -19.41 15.73
N ALA A 225 -7.90 -19.84 15.21
CA ALA A 225 -6.90 -20.60 15.98
C ALA A 225 -6.11 -19.76 17.01
N GLY A 226 -6.29 -18.44 17.07
CA GLY A 226 -5.50 -17.53 17.92
C GLY A 226 -4.02 -17.48 17.55
N LEU A 227 -3.68 -17.76 16.30
CA LEU A 227 -2.32 -17.81 15.76
C LEU A 227 -1.96 -16.58 14.92
N TYR A 228 -2.91 -15.78 14.49
CA TYR A 228 -2.67 -14.68 13.54
C TYR A 228 -1.58 -13.71 14.03
N GLY A 229 -1.60 -13.29 15.27
CA GLY A 229 -0.57 -12.42 15.87
C GLY A 229 0.75 -13.11 16.22
N LYS A 230 0.82 -14.45 16.13
CA LYS A 230 2.04 -15.23 16.43
C LYS A 230 2.84 -15.60 15.18
N VAL A 231 2.23 -15.48 14.01
CA VAL A 231 2.84 -15.77 12.71
C VAL A 231 3.19 -14.45 12.04
N TRP A 232 4.44 -14.31 11.62
CA TRP A 232 4.89 -13.07 10.98
C TRP A 232 4.15 -12.78 9.66
N GLN A 233 3.94 -13.82 8.84
CA GLN A 233 3.20 -13.73 7.58
C GLN A 233 2.65 -15.11 7.18
N ALA A 234 1.41 -15.12 6.69
CA ALA A 234 0.81 -16.27 6.02
C ALA A 234 -0.04 -15.80 4.84
N TYR A 235 -0.05 -16.60 3.77
CA TYR A 235 -0.83 -16.33 2.57
C TYR A 235 -0.98 -17.60 1.73
N ALA A 236 -1.94 -17.60 0.80
CA ALA A 236 -2.06 -18.61 -0.23
C ALA A 236 -1.31 -18.18 -1.50
N ALA A 237 -0.50 -19.08 -2.07
CA ALA A 237 0.06 -18.95 -3.41
C ALA A 237 -0.74 -19.84 -4.38
N VAL A 238 -0.92 -19.37 -5.61
CA VAL A 238 -1.71 -20.07 -6.65
C VAL A 238 -0.82 -20.33 -7.86
N GLY A 239 -0.70 -21.59 -8.26
CA GLY A 239 0.02 -22.03 -9.45
C GLY A 239 -0.90 -22.79 -10.42
N ASP A 240 -0.27 -23.39 -11.43
CA ASP A 240 -0.93 -24.27 -12.41
C ASP A 240 -0.76 -25.77 -12.05
N ASP A 241 -0.14 -26.03 -10.89
CA ASP A 241 0.05 -27.38 -10.38
C ASP A 241 -1.29 -28.08 -10.15
N ARG A 242 -1.35 -29.35 -10.53
CA ARG A 242 -2.54 -30.18 -10.39
C ARG A 242 -2.25 -31.38 -9.52
N ALA A 243 -3.12 -31.64 -8.57
CA ALA A 243 -3.14 -32.88 -7.80
C ALA A 243 -4.35 -33.72 -8.19
N VAL A 244 -4.17 -35.02 -8.22
CA VAL A 244 -5.29 -35.95 -8.36
C VAL A 244 -5.74 -36.33 -6.96
N GLY A 245 -6.94 -35.84 -6.58
CA GLY A 245 -7.65 -36.29 -5.39
C GLY A 245 -8.48 -37.52 -5.70
N VAL A 246 -8.40 -38.55 -4.88
CA VAL A 246 -9.30 -39.70 -4.93
C VAL A 246 -10.25 -39.58 -3.74
N VAL A 247 -11.54 -39.44 -4.02
CA VAL A 247 -12.61 -39.47 -3.00
C VAL A 247 -13.42 -40.73 -3.27
N GLY A 248 -13.15 -41.79 -2.51
CA GLY A 248 -13.78 -43.08 -2.74
C GLY A 248 -13.42 -43.68 -4.09
N ASP A 249 -14.40 -44.23 -4.81
CA ASP A 249 -14.26 -44.84 -6.15
C ASP A 249 -14.44 -43.81 -7.30
N GLU A 250 -14.64 -42.55 -7.02
CA GLU A 250 -14.77 -41.49 -8.03
C GLU A 250 -13.40 -40.80 -8.28
N ARG A 251 -13.03 -40.68 -9.54
CA ARG A 251 -11.83 -40.02 -10.02
C ARG A 251 -12.15 -38.62 -10.55
#